data_8c2353c4fe3629e6f73a833c0d77dd1d
#
_entry.id   8c2353c4fe3629e6f73a833c0d77dd1d
#
_cell.length_a   1.000
_cell.length_b   1.000
_cell.length_c   1.000
_cell.angle_alpha   90.00
_cell.angle_beta   90.00
_cell.angle_gamma   90.00
#
_symmetry.space_group_name_H-M   'P 1'
#
loop_
_entity.id
_entity.type
_entity.pdbx_description
1 polymer ?
#
loop_
_entity_poly.entity_id
_entity_poly.type
_entity_poly.pdbx_seq_one_letter_code
_entity_poly.pdbx_strand_id
1 'polypeptide(L)'
;RGFALLNAGFFVCGFHIAVIATHLPTFTELCGLPRSVAAEGLALIGLFNIVGTLTAGWAGGKWPKKYALSFVYGMRALVIIVFIFSPKTSETILLFSASMGALWLSTVPLTSGLIAQVFGPRYMATLFGIVMLSHQIGAFFGAWMGGLVFDLTGSFDGVWWASVALGVFAALVHLPIDDKELRKTATA
;
A
#
# COMPACT_ATOMS: atom_id res chain seq x y z
N ARG A 1 6.42 12.68 -16.44
CA ARG A 1 7.09 12.69 -15.12
C ARG A 1 6.10 12.24 -14.03
N GLY A 2 4.92 12.86 -13.88
CA GLY A 2 3.92 12.48 -12.85
C GLY A 2 3.46 11.02 -12.92
N PHE A 3 3.26 10.48 -14.12
CA PHE A 3 2.89 9.07 -14.31
C PHE A 3 3.97 8.09 -13.84
N ALA A 4 5.26 8.41 -14.07
CA ALA A 4 6.35 7.56 -13.57
C ALA A 4 6.42 7.56 -12.04
N LEU A 5 6.19 8.70 -11.39
CA LEU A 5 6.13 8.82 -9.94
C LEU A 5 4.95 8.03 -9.36
N LEU A 6 3.80 8.07 -10.04
CA LEU A 6 2.62 7.29 -9.66
C LEU A 6 2.90 5.78 -9.74
N ASN A 7 3.58 5.31 -10.79
CA ASN A 7 4.00 3.92 -10.93
C ASN A 7 4.98 3.51 -9.82
N ALA A 8 5.96 4.36 -9.50
CA ALA A 8 6.92 4.09 -8.43
C ALA A 8 6.22 3.94 -7.07
N GLY A 9 5.24 4.80 -6.76
CA GLY A 9 4.44 4.67 -5.54
C GLY A 9 3.57 3.41 -5.53
N PHE A 10 2.99 3.06 -6.66
CA PHE A 10 2.12 1.87 -6.75
C PHE A 10 2.90 0.55 -6.73
N PHE A 11 4.16 0.54 -7.16
CA PHE A 11 5.10 -0.55 -6.90
C PHE A 11 5.22 -0.84 -5.40
N VAL A 12 5.37 0.22 -4.59
CA VAL A 12 5.46 0.07 -3.12
C VAL A 12 4.17 -0.49 -2.54
N CYS A 13 3.01 -0.12 -3.11
CA CYS A 13 1.74 -0.73 -2.71
C CYS A 13 1.78 -2.25 -2.85
N GLY A 14 2.18 -2.74 -4.02
CA GLY A 14 2.31 -4.18 -4.27
C GLY A 14 3.28 -4.86 -3.32
N PHE A 15 4.44 -4.23 -3.09
CA PHE A 15 5.45 -4.74 -2.16
C PHE A 15 4.87 -4.95 -0.75
N HIS A 16 4.24 -3.91 -0.17
CA HIS A 16 3.65 -4.00 1.16
C HIS A 16 2.56 -5.07 1.27
N ILE A 17 1.68 -5.12 0.27
CA ILE A 17 0.59 -6.09 0.23
C ILE A 17 1.14 -7.52 0.23
N ALA A 18 2.11 -7.79 -0.63
CA ALA A 18 2.66 -9.12 -0.76
C ALA A 18 3.49 -9.55 0.46
N VAL A 19 4.30 -8.65 1.03
CA VAL A 19 5.04 -8.94 2.28
C VAL A 19 4.06 -9.40 3.38
N ILE A 20 2.99 -8.64 3.60
CA ILE A 20 2.05 -8.93 4.69
C ILE A 20 1.23 -10.19 4.36
N ALA A 21 0.63 -10.26 3.18
CA ALA A 21 -0.24 -11.39 2.83
C ALA A 21 0.49 -12.73 2.81
N THR A 22 1.77 -12.73 2.39
CA THR A 22 2.56 -13.97 2.26
C THR A 22 3.21 -14.37 3.59
N HIS A 23 3.73 -13.41 4.35
CA HIS A 23 4.61 -13.71 5.48
C HIS A 23 3.96 -13.53 6.86
N LEU A 24 2.80 -12.87 6.97
CA LEU A 24 2.12 -12.70 8.24
C LEU A 24 1.80 -14.03 8.94
N PRO A 25 1.35 -15.10 8.27
CA PRO A 25 1.12 -16.39 8.92
C PRO A 25 2.38 -16.97 9.55
N THR A 26 3.48 -17.05 8.79
CA THR A 26 4.77 -17.56 9.29
C THR A 26 5.32 -16.68 10.40
N PHE A 27 5.24 -15.36 10.25
CA PHE A 27 5.66 -14.41 11.28
C PHE A 27 4.89 -14.62 12.60
N THR A 28 3.59 -14.83 12.51
CA THR A 28 2.73 -15.06 13.68
C THR A 28 3.10 -16.37 14.40
N GLU A 29 3.38 -17.44 13.64
CA GLU A 29 3.84 -18.72 14.20
C GLU A 29 5.20 -18.58 14.89
N LEU A 30 6.15 -17.85 14.31
CA LEU A 30 7.46 -17.57 14.92
C LEU A 30 7.36 -16.79 16.23
N CYS A 31 6.32 -15.96 16.37
CA CYS A 31 6.02 -15.29 17.62
C CYS A 31 5.35 -16.21 18.68
N GLY A 32 5.16 -17.50 18.39
CA GLY A 32 4.53 -18.46 19.29
C GLY A 32 3.01 -18.31 19.42
N LEU A 33 2.38 -17.60 18.48
CA LEU A 33 0.94 -17.35 18.51
C LEU A 33 0.17 -18.43 17.72
N PRO A 34 -1.09 -18.71 18.09
CA PRO A 34 -1.93 -19.65 17.35
C PRO A 34 -2.14 -19.25 15.89
N ARG A 35 -2.24 -20.23 15.00
CA ARG A 35 -2.52 -20.01 13.56
C ARG A 35 -3.83 -19.26 13.31
N SER A 36 -4.81 -19.38 14.19
CA SER A 36 -6.07 -18.63 14.10
C SER A 36 -5.85 -17.13 14.10
N VAL A 37 -4.86 -16.62 14.85
CA VAL A 37 -4.54 -15.17 14.91
C VAL A 37 -4.14 -14.64 13.55
N ALA A 38 -3.36 -15.39 12.77
CA ALA A 38 -3.01 -14.98 11.41
C ALA A 38 -4.24 -14.99 10.48
N ALA A 39 -5.09 -16.00 10.56
CA ALA A 39 -6.32 -16.08 9.78
C ALA A 39 -7.28 -14.95 10.13
N GLU A 40 -7.47 -14.66 11.42
CA GLU A 40 -8.27 -13.54 11.91
C GLU A 40 -7.69 -12.20 11.45
N GLY A 41 -6.35 -12.05 11.50
CA GLY A 41 -5.66 -10.87 10.99
C GLY A 41 -5.93 -10.63 9.50
N LEU A 42 -5.80 -11.66 8.66
CA LEU A 42 -6.11 -11.55 7.23
C LEU A 42 -7.59 -11.24 6.98
N ALA A 43 -8.50 -11.80 7.77
CA ALA A 43 -9.92 -11.48 7.69
C ALA A 43 -10.20 -10.01 8.06
N LEU A 44 -9.54 -9.50 9.11
CA LEU A 44 -9.62 -8.08 9.50
C LEU A 44 -9.07 -7.15 8.42
N ILE A 45 -7.97 -7.53 7.75
CA ILE A 45 -7.48 -6.76 6.58
C ILE A 45 -8.60 -6.65 5.54
N GLY A 46 -9.28 -7.75 5.20
CA GLY A 46 -10.38 -7.73 4.25
C GLY A 46 -11.55 -6.85 4.69
N LEU A 47 -11.96 -6.96 5.95
CA LEU A 47 -13.07 -6.19 6.50
C LEU A 47 -12.77 -4.68 6.52
N PHE A 48 -11.64 -4.28 7.10
CA PHE A 48 -11.25 -2.87 7.20
C PHE A 48 -10.90 -2.26 5.85
N ASN A 49 -10.51 -3.07 4.87
CA ASN A 49 -10.29 -2.63 3.50
C ASN A 49 -11.56 -2.04 2.85
N ILE A 50 -12.73 -2.58 3.18
CA ILE A 50 -14.01 -2.01 2.71
C ILE A 50 -14.14 -0.57 3.21
N VAL A 51 -13.96 -0.36 4.53
CA VAL A 51 -14.06 0.96 5.15
C VAL A 51 -13.00 1.91 4.57
N GLY A 52 -11.76 1.44 4.46
CA GLY A 52 -10.65 2.23 3.93
C GLY A 52 -10.86 2.67 2.49
N THR A 53 -11.32 1.77 1.62
CA THR A 53 -11.57 2.07 0.21
C THR A 53 -12.71 3.08 0.03
N LEU A 54 -13.81 2.94 0.78
CA LEU A 54 -14.93 3.87 0.74
C LEU A 54 -14.53 5.26 1.25
N THR A 55 -13.81 5.33 2.37
CA THR A 55 -13.33 6.59 2.93
C THR A 55 -12.31 7.28 2.01
N ALA A 56 -11.41 6.52 1.39
CA ALA A 56 -10.45 7.05 0.42
C ALA A 56 -11.15 7.58 -0.85
N GLY A 57 -12.16 6.87 -1.35
CA GLY A 57 -12.98 7.35 -2.48
C GLY A 57 -13.67 8.68 -2.16
N TRP A 58 -14.29 8.80 -0.99
CA TRP A 58 -14.90 10.03 -0.51
C TRP A 58 -13.85 11.15 -0.33
N ALA A 59 -12.71 10.86 0.29
CA ALA A 59 -11.63 11.80 0.50
C ALA A 59 -11.05 12.33 -0.81
N GLY A 60 -10.88 11.44 -1.83
CA GLY A 60 -10.40 11.80 -3.16
C GLY A 60 -11.35 12.71 -3.94
N GLY A 61 -12.63 12.81 -3.54
CA GLY A 61 -13.58 13.79 -4.05
C GLY A 61 -13.45 15.17 -3.40
N LYS A 62 -12.84 15.26 -2.22
CA LYS A 62 -12.75 16.51 -1.43
C LYS A 62 -11.36 17.13 -1.41
N TRP A 63 -10.32 16.31 -1.43
CA TRP A 63 -8.94 16.75 -1.30
C TRP A 63 -8.09 16.38 -2.53
N PRO A 64 -6.99 17.11 -2.80
CA PRO A 64 -6.06 16.73 -3.85
C PRO A 64 -5.55 15.31 -3.66
N LYS A 65 -5.75 14.46 -4.67
CA LYS A 65 -5.49 13.01 -4.59
C LYS A 65 -4.04 12.67 -4.28
N LYS A 66 -3.10 13.51 -4.73
CA LYS A 66 -1.67 13.34 -4.44
C LYS A 66 -1.35 13.43 -2.95
N TYR A 67 -1.99 14.34 -2.20
CA TYR A 67 -1.79 14.46 -0.77
C TYR A 67 -2.46 13.31 -0.02
N ALA A 68 -3.64 12.86 -0.47
CA ALA A 68 -4.30 11.70 0.09
C ALA A 68 -3.45 10.43 -0.11
N LEU A 69 -2.84 10.24 -1.29
CA LEU A 69 -1.91 9.14 -1.55
C LEU A 69 -0.66 9.23 -0.67
N SER A 70 -0.02 10.41 -0.59
CA SER A 70 1.12 10.63 0.29
C SER A 70 0.78 10.31 1.75
N PHE A 71 -0.37 10.75 2.23
CA PHE A 71 -0.86 10.44 3.58
C PHE A 71 -1.04 8.94 3.81
N VAL A 72 -1.69 8.22 2.89
CA VAL A 72 -1.90 6.77 3.03
C VAL A 72 -0.57 6.02 3.11
N TYR A 73 0.41 6.35 2.26
CA TYR A 73 1.72 5.69 2.31
C TYR A 73 2.52 6.07 3.57
N GLY A 74 2.45 7.31 4.00
CA GLY A 74 3.06 7.75 5.26
C GLY A 74 2.46 7.05 6.47
N MET A 75 1.12 6.90 6.49
CA MET A 75 0.44 6.16 7.56
C MET A 75 0.79 4.67 7.56
N ARG A 76 0.97 4.03 6.38
CA ARG A 76 1.46 2.65 6.33
C ARG A 76 2.85 2.52 6.96
N ALA A 77 3.78 3.43 6.60
CA ALA A 77 5.11 3.43 7.21
C ALA A 77 5.03 3.59 8.74
N LEU A 78 4.19 4.51 9.21
CA LEU A 78 3.98 4.72 10.65
C LEU A 78 3.40 3.47 11.35
N VAL A 79 2.38 2.85 10.76
CA VAL A 79 1.78 1.62 11.30
C VAL A 79 2.80 0.49 11.38
N ILE A 80 3.67 0.34 10.36
CA ILE A 80 4.72 -0.67 10.37
C ILE A 80 5.78 -0.34 11.44
N ILE A 81 6.17 0.92 11.60
CA ILE A 81 7.10 1.36 12.67
C ILE A 81 6.53 1.01 14.04
N VAL A 82 5.28 1.41 14.31
CA VAL A 82 4.60 1.09 15.58
C VAL A 82 4.57 -0.42 15.80
N PHE A 83 4.27 -1.20 14.76
CA PHE A 83 4.26 -2.66 14.82
C PHE A 83 5.64 -3.23 15.15
N ILE A 84 6.73 -2.72 14.56
CA ILE A 84 8.11 -3.17 14.84
C ILE A 84 8.43 -3.05 16.32
N PHE A 85 8.08 -1.93 16.95
CA PHE A 85 8.38 -1.66 18.35
C PHE A 85 7.36 -2.21 19.35
N SER A 86 6.21 -2.69 18.90
CA SER A 86 5.18 -3.23 19.78
C SER A 86 5.49 -4.68 20.19
N PRO A 87 5.04 -5.13 21.40
CA PRO A 87 5.12 -6.52 21.78
C PRO A 87 4.29 -7.37 20.80
N LYS A 88 4.79 -8.57 20.46
CA LYS A 88 4.15 -9.45 19.48
C LYS A 88 3.07 -10.32 20.16
N THR A 89 1.96 -9.69 20.49
CA THR A 89 0.77 -10.34 21.06
C THR A 89 -0.31 -10.52 19.99
N SER A 90 -1.31 -11.38 20.24
CA SER A 90 -2.46 -11.53 19.35
C SER A 90 -3.16 -10.18 19.08
N GLU A 91 -3.34 -9.37 20.12
CA GLU A 91 -3.98 -8.08 20.01
C GLU A 91 -3.19 -7.13 19.08
N THR A 92 -1.86 -7.10 19.21
CA THR A 92 -1.00 -6.28 18.36
C THR A 92 -1.08 -6.72 16.90
N ILE A 93 -1.09 -8.03 16.63
CA ILE A 93 -1.26 -8.56 15.27
C ILE A 93 -2.61 -8.15 14.69
N LEU A 94 -3.70 -8.28 15.46
CA LEU A 94 -5.04 -7.93 15.00
C LEU A 94 -5.20 -6.41 14.79
N LEU A 95 -4.68 -5.58 15.68
CA LEU A 95 -4.68 -4.11 15.52
C LEU A 95 -3.85 -3.66 14.32
N PHE A 96 -2.68 -4.24 14.11
CA PHE A 96 -1.85 -4.01 12.93
C PHE A 96 -2.63 -4.38 11.65
N SER A 97 -3.25 -5.56 11.65
CA SER A 97 -4.03 -6.06 10.51
C SER A 97 -5.22 -5.15 10.19
N ALA A 98 -5.98 -4.72 11.18
CA ALA A 98 -7.09 -3.79 11.02
C ALA A 98 -6.61 -2.44 10.46
N SER A 99 -5.53 -1.88 11.02
CA SER A 99 -4.96 -0.61 10.59
C SER A 99 -4.41 -0.69 9.17
N MET A 100 -3.67 -1.74 8.84
CA MET A 100 -3.18 -1.97 7.47
C MET A 100 -4.33 -2.23 6.52
N GLY A 101 -5.37 -2.95 6.94
CA GLY A 101 -6.58 -3.19 6.16
C GLY A 101 -7.25 -1.89 5.72
N ALA A 102 -7.43 -0.94 6.63
CA ALA A 102 -7.99 0.38 6.32
C ALA A 102 -7.16 1.16 5.29
N LEU A 103 -5.86 0.92 5.24
CA LEU A 103 -4.93 1.56 4.30
C LEU A 103 -4.70 0.71 3.03
N TRP A 104 -5.16 -0.57 2.99
CA TRP A 104 -4.75 -1.59 2.01
C TRP A 104 -5.02 -1.19 0.57
N LEU A 105 -6.27 -1.09 0.17
CA LEU A 105 -6.66 -0.67 -1.19
C LEU A 105 -7.15 0.78 -1.25
N SER A 106 -6.96 1.58 -0.20
CA SER A 106 -7.28 3.01 -0.19
C SER A 106 -6.56 3.79 -1.30
N THR A 107 -5.44 3.27 -1.78
CA THR A 107 -4.69 3.84 -2.90
C THR A 107 -5.35 3.62 -4.26
N VAL A 108 -6.21 2.61 -4.42
CA VAL A 108 -6.84 2.27 -5.71
C VAL A 108 -7.78 3.36 -6.23
N PRO A 109 -8.82 3.80 -5.47
CA PRO A 109 -9.71 4.86 -5.94
C PRO A 109 -8.99 6.21 -6.10
N LEU A 110 -7.98 6.49 -5.28
CA LEU A 110 -7.18 7.71 -5.38
C LEU A 110 -6.33 7.71 -6.66
N THR A 111 -5.68 6.58 -6.96
CA THR A 111 -4.81 6.42 -8.14
C THR A 111 -5.61 6.43 -9.44
N SER A 112 -6.68 5.66 -9.53
CA SER A 112 -7.56 5.65 -10.70
C SER A 112 -8.21 7.01 -10.93
N GLY A 113 -8.66 7.67 -9.86
CA GLY A 113 -9.20 9.02 -9.91
C GLY A 113 -8.16 10.07 -10.35
N LEU A 114 -6.90 9.95 -9.91
CA LEU A 114 -5.81 10.83 -10.35
C LEU A 114 -5.50 10.63 -11.83
N ILE A 115 -5.46 9.39 -12.31
CA ILE A 115 -5.26 9.08 -13.74
C ILE A 115 -6.39 9.68 -14.56
N ALA A 116 -7.65 9.48 -14.17
CA ALA A 116 -8.80 10.03 -14.86
C ALA A 116 -8.77 11.56 -14.90
N GLN A 117 -8.35 12.20 -13.80
CA GLN A 117 -8.23 13.66 -13.68
C GLN A 117 -7.13 14.22 -14.58
N VAL A 118 -5.95 13.59 -14.61
CA VAL A 118 -4.77 14.12 -15.33
C VAL A 118 -4.80 13.74 -16.81
N PHE A 119 -5.20 12.52 -17.16
CA PHE A 119 -5.10 11.98 -18.53
C PHE A 119 -6.45 11.82 -19.22
N GLY A 120 -7.55 12.07 -18.50
CA GLY A 120 -8.90 11.91 -19.01
C GLY A 120 -9.41 10.45 -18.92
N PRO A 121 -10.74 10.26 -18.95
CA PRO A 121 -11.37 8.95 -18.79
C PRO A 121 -11.09 7.98 -19.95
N ARG A 122 -10.79 8.51 -21.15
CA ARG A 122 -10.54 7.71 -22.36
C ARG A 122 -9.36 6.74 -22.20
N TYR A 123 -8.31 7.14 -21.51
CA TYR A 123 -7.09 6.35 -21.34
C TYR A 123 -6.97 5.72 -19.94
N MET A 124 -7.95 5.94 -19.08
CA MET A 124 -7.91 5.51 -17.68
C MET A 124 -7.64 4.01 -17.52
N ALA A 125 -8.35 3.16 -18.26
CA ALA A 125 -8.19 1.71 -18.13
C ALA A 125 -6.78 1.23 -18.52
N THR A 126 -6.25 1.72 -19.66
CA THR A 126 -4.91 1.35 -20.13
C THR A 126 -3.82 1.84 -19.19
N LEU A 127 -3.88 3.10 -18.76
CA LEU A 127 -2.89 3.67 -17.85
C LEU A 127 -2.96 3.02 -16.46
N PHE A 128 -4.16 2.74 -15.97
CA PHE A 128 -4.31 2.02 -14.71
C PHE A 128 -3.80 0.57 -14.82
N GLY A 129 -3.97 -0.08 -15.97
CA GLY A 129 -3.37 -1.40 -16.25
C GLY A 129 -1.83 -1.39 -16.15
N ILE A 130 -1.16 -0.34 -16.67
CA ILE A 130 0.28 -0.17 -16.54
C ILE A 130 0.69 0.05 -15.07
N VAL A 131 -0.08 0.84 -14.34
CA VAL A 131 0.13 1.05 -12.90
C VAL A 131 -0.06 -0.26 -12.13
N MET A 132 -1.06 -1.07 -12.48
CA MET A 132 -1.25 -2.41 -11.91
C MET A 132 -0.10 -3.36 -12.24
N LEU A 133 0.50 -3.27 -13.43
CA LEU A 133 1.72 -4.04 -13.73
C LEU A 133 2.87 -3.67 -12.79
N SER A 134 3.08 -2.37 -12.53
CA SER A 134 4.06 -1.92 -11.53
C SER A 134 3.78 -2.48 -10.13
N HIS A 135 2.50 -2.51 -9.73
CA HIS A 135 2.06 -3.15 -8.48
C HIS A 135 2.43 -4.64 -8.43
N GLN A 136 2.19 -5.39 -9.51
CA GLN A 136 2.50 -6.82 -9.55
C GLN A 136 4.00 -7.08 -9.49
N ILE A 137 4.82 -6.23 -10.12
CA ILE A 137 6.27 -6.30 -10.00
C ILE A 137 6.68 -6.04 -8.53
N GLY A 138 6.09 -5.03 -7.88
CA GLY A 138 6.31 -4.78 -6.46
C GLY A 138 5.89 -5.95 -5.59
N ALA A 139 4.75 -6.58 -5.88
CA ALA A 139 4.27 -7.75 -5.16
C ALA A 139 5.22 -8.95 -5.29
N PHE A 140 5.75 -9.19 -6.50
CA PHE A 140 6.78 -10.20 -6.70
C PHE A 140 7.99 -9.97 -5.79
N PHE A 141 8.52 -8.74 -5.79
CA PHE A 141 9.67 -8.43 -4.93
C PHE A 141 9.33 -8.52 -3.44
N GLY A 142 8.14 -8.12 -3.02
CA GLY A 142 7.70 -8.22 -1.63
C GLY A 142 7.64 -9.66 -1.13
N ALA A 143 7.03 -10.54 -1.89
CA ALA A 143 6.95 -11.96 -1.56
C ALA A 143 8.34 -12.63 -1.59
N TRP A 144 9.11 -12.40 -2.66
CA TRP A 144 10.44 -12.98 -2.82
C TRP A 144 11.45 -12.50 -1.78
N MET A 145 11.56 -11.17 -1.59
CA MET A 145 12.52 -10.61 -0.61
C MET A 145 12.17 -11.00 0.82
N GLY A 146 10.89 -11.09 1.17
CA GLY A 146 10.48 -11.55 2.50
C GLY A 146 10.98 -12.96 2.79
N GLY A 147 10.83 -13.90 1.85
CA GLY A 147 11.37 -15.25 1.96
C GLY A 147 12.90 -15.25 1.99
N LEU A 148 13.55 -14.56 1.04
CA LEU A 148 15.00 -14.50 0.95
C LEU A 148 15.65 -13.94 2.23
N VAL A 149 15.14 -12.84 2.76
CA VAL A 149 15.65 -12.23 4.00
C VAL A 149 15.48 -13.20 5.15
N PHE A 150 14.35 -13.87 5.26
CA PHE A 150 14.10 -14.87 6.28
C PHE A 150 15.05 -16.06 6.16
N ASP A 151 15.25 -16.60 4.97
CA ASP A 151 16.15 -17.75 4.72
C ASP A 151 17.61 -17.42 5.08
N LEU A 152 18.04 -16.17 4.86
CA LEU A 152 19.41 -15.74 5.13
C LEU A 152 19.66 -15.33 6.59
N THR A 153 18.64 -14.80 7.28
CA THR A 153 18.82 -14.16 8.60
C THR A 153 18.03 -14.84 9.72
N GLY A 154 17.05 -15.68 9.40
CA GLY A 154 16.13 -16.26 10.36
C GLY A 154 15.12 -15.23 10.93
N SER A 155 15.06 -14.01 10.37
CA SER A 155 14.21 -12.92 10.86
C SER A 155 13.53 -12.18 9.69
N PHE A 156 12.35 -11.62 9.97
CA PHE A 156 11.66 -10.69 9.05
C PHE A 156 12.01 -9.21 9.28
N ASP A 157 12.90 -8.87 10.22
CA ASP A 157 13.21 -7.48 10.58
C ASP A 157 13.68 -6.67 9.36
N GLY A 158 14.56 -7.26 8.54
CA GLY A 158 15.06 -6.60 7.34
C GLY A 158 13.96 -6.19 6.36
N VAL A 159 12.95 -7.04 6.15
CA VAL A 159 11.85 -6.74 5.24
C VAL A 159 10.84 -5.75 5.85
N TRP A 160 10.67 -5.76 7.16
CA TRP A 160 9.87 -4.73 7.84
C TRP A 160 10.50 -3.34 7.69
N TRP A 161 11.80 -3.21 7.92
CA TRP A 161 12.51 -1.94 7.72
C TRP A 161 12.56 -1.50 6.25
N ALA A 162 12.72 -2.43 5.31
CA ALA A 162 12.60 -2.13 3.88
C ALA A 162 11.19 -1.60 3.55
N SER A 163 10.14 -2.19 4.15
CA SER A 163 8.77 -1.72 3.98
C SER A 163 8.58 -0.29 4.52
N VAL A 164 9.17 0.05 5.67
CA VAL A 164 9.16 1.42 6.20
C VAL A 164 9.83 2.39 5.23
N ALA A 165 11.04 2.07 4.76
CA ALA A 165 11.78 2.92 3.85
C ALA A 165 11.03 3.15 2.52
N LEU A 166 10.46 2.09 1.97
CA LEU A 166 9.63 2.17 0.76
C LEU A 166 8.33 2.97 0.99
N GLY A 167 7.70 2.83 2.15
CA GLY A 167 6.51 3.60 2.52
C GLY A 167 6.79 5.10 2.58
N VAL A 168 7.90 5.50 3.21
CA VAL A 168 8.37 6.89 3.25
C VAL A 168 8.70 7.37 1.83
N PHE A 169 9.44 6.58 1.06
CA PHE A 169 9.72 6.88 -0.35
C PHE A 169 8.43 7.11 -1.14
N ALA A 170 7.45 6.21 -1.04
CA ALA A 170 6.19 6.36 -1.73
C ALA A 170 5.42 7.61 -1.29
N ALA A 171 5.40 7.94 -0.01
CA ALA A 171 4.80 9.17 0.48
C ALA A 171 5.43 10.42 -0.17
N LEU A 172 6.75 10.44 -0.27
CA LEU A 172 7.50 11.58 -0.83
C LEU A 172 7.33 11.72 -2.35
N VAL A 173 7.34 10.61 -3.10
CA VAL A 173 7.24 10.67 -4.58
C VAL A 173 5.85 11.09 -5.07
N HIS A 174 4.81 11.02 -4.23
CA HIS A 174 3.49 11.53 -4.60
C HIS A 174 3.37 13.06 -4.50
N LEU A 175 4.16 13.72 -3.65
CA LEU A 175 4.08 15.17 -3.43
C LEU A 175 4.33 16.02 -4.69
N PRO A 176 5.36 15.73 -5.53
CA PRO A 176 5.65 16.52 -6.72
C PRO A 176 4.77 16.20 -7.94
N ILE A 177 3.78 15.30 -7.80
CA ILE A 177 2.86 14.99 -8.89
C ILE A 177 2.01 16.23 -9.17
N ASP A 178 1.97 16.68 -10.43
CA ASP A 178 1.04 17.70 -10.87
C ASP A 178 -0.32 17.05 -11.12
N ASP A 179 -1.28 17.37 -10.26
CA ASP A 179 -2.65 16.85 -10.29
C ASP A 179 -3.63 17.82 -10.95
N LYS A 180 -3.14 18.85 -11.65
CA LYS A 180 -3.98 19.74 -12.46
C LYS A 180 -4.58 18.95 -13.61
N GLU A 181 -5.87 19.17 -13.86
CA GLU A 181 -6.53 18.63 -15.04
C GLU A 181 -5.75 19.03 -16.29
N LEU A 182 -5.61 18.11 -17.25
CA LEU A 182 -5.27 18.50 -18.61
C LEU A 182 -6.35 19.48 -19.05
N ARG A 183 -6.03 20.76 -19.00
CA ARG A 183 -6.90 21.81 -19.54
C ARG A 183 -7.36 21.33 -20.90
N LYS A 184 -8.63 21.35 -21.16
CA LYS A 184 -9.29 21.12 -22.44
C LYS A 184 -8.63 22.03 -23.51
N THR A 185 -7.47 21.65 -23.99
CA THR A 185 -6.89 22.17 -25.23
C THR A 185 -7.29 21.21 -26.33
N ALA A 186 -8.58 21.19 -26.65
CA ALA A 186 -9.09 20.63 -27.90
C ALA A 186 -10.56 21.02 -28.06
N THR A 187 -10.81 22.29 -28.18
CA THR A 187 -11.94 22.80 -28.96
C THR A 187 -11.39 23.87 -29.89
N ALA A 188 -10.76 23.43 -30.92
CA ALA A 188 -10.64 24.12 -32.20
C ALA A 188 -10.65 23.10 -33.32
#